data_af43da1fd93c36f7f938ef7765f37390
#
_entry.id   af43da1fd93c36f7f938ef7765f37390
#
_cell.length_a   1.000
_cell.length_b   1.000
_cell.length_c   1.000
_cell.angle_alpha   90.00
_cell.angle_beta   90.00
_cell.angle_gamma   90.00
#
_symmetry.space_group_name_H-M   'P 1'
#
loop_
_entity.id
_entity.type
_entity.pdbx_description
1 polymer ?
#
loop_
_entity_poly.entity_id
_entity_poly.type
_entity_poly.pdbx_seq_one_letter_code
_entity_poly.pdbx_strand_id
1 'polypeptide(L)'
;MRGRRAMLVAGAALAATAIVVSLISVAAAGPGLTRLHVVERATTDTVIDLEANGDSSGDLLTFHNEIYDETDQSVVGSDQGDCVRIEVGVSWECRWVTTLSDGSITVEGPFLDAGPSVLAITGGTGAYRDVGGSMRLVAREGGTEYDFIFRVIMH
;
A
#
# COMPACT_ATOMS: atom_id res chain seq x y z
N MET A 1 99.92 -1.51 14.48
CA MET A 1 98.78 -0.52 14.49
C MET A 1 97.58 -1.22 13.88
N ARG A 2 96.59 -1.52 14.68
CA ARG A 2 95.40 -2.32 14.29
C ARG A 2 94.21 -1.36 14.01
N GLY A 3 93.81 -1.32 12.74
CA GLY A 3 92.61 -0.55 12.34
C GLY A 3 91.30 -1.34 12.65
N ARG A 4 90.45 -0.76 13.45
CA ARG A 4 89.13 -1.29 13.72
C ARG A 4 88.18 -0.93 12.58
N ARG A 5 87.62 -1.93 11.90
CA ARG A 5 86.51 -1.75 10.92
C ARG A 5 85.21 -1.66 11.70
N ALA A 6 84.46 -0.52 11.59
CA ALA A 6 83.12 -0.39 12.09
C ALA A 6 82.12 -1.02 11.10
N MET A 7 81.27 -1.93 11.62
CA MET A 7 80.22 -2.59 10.87
C MET A 7 78.92 -1.79 11.06
N LEU A 8 78.41 -1.18 9.98
CA LEU A 8 77.11 -0.52 9.93
C LEU A 8 76.05 -1.59 9.76
N VAL A 9 75.18 -1.70 10.74
CA VAL A 9 73.98 -2.53 10.67
C VAL A 9 72.85 -1.63 10.15
N ALA A 10 72.35 -1.88 8.92
CA ALA A 10 71.19 -1.20 8.36
C ALA A 10 69.94 -1.90 8.90
N GLY A 11 69.19 -1.21 9.76
CA GLY A 11 67.88 -1.66 10.23
C GLY A 11 66.83 -1.32 9.19
N ALA A 12 66.18 -2.34 8.62
CA ALA A 12 65.01 -2.18 7.77
C ALA A 12 63.76 -2.00 8.64
N ALA A 13 63.15 -0.81 8.59
CA ALA A 13 61.87 -0.54 9.24
C ALA A 13 60.73 -1.04 8.32
N LEU A 14 60.04 -2.06 8.76
CA LEU A 14 58.80 -2.52 8.12
C LEU A 14 57.67 -1.56 8.55
N ALA A 15 57.18 -0.77 7.59
CA ALA A 15 55.97 0.03 7.76
C ALA A 15 54.73 -0.87 7.56
N ALA A 16 54.03 -1.20 8.64
CA ALA A 16 52.78 -1.91 8.57
C ALA A 16 51.66 -0.92 8.21
N THR A 17 51.15 -1.00 6.98
CA THR A 17 49.98 -0.23 6.52
C THR A 17 48.72 -0.90 7.06
N ALA A 18 48.08 -0.31 8.06
CA ALA A 18 46.76 -0.76 8.55
C ALA A 18 45.68 -0.31 7.57
N ILE A 19 45.05 -1.26 6.88
CA ILE A 19 43.88 -1.02 6.05
C ILE A 19 42.67 -0.89 7.00
N VAL A 20 42.16 0.34 7.21
CA VAL A 20 40.92 0.58 7.93
C VAL A 20 39.77 0.30 6.97
N VAL A 21 39.15 -0.87 7.08
CA VAL A 21 37.89 -1.19 6.38
C VAL A 21 36.76 -0.50 7.15
N SER A 22 36.30 0.64 6.61
CA SER A 22 35.08 1.30 7.09
C SER A 22 33.86 0.47 6.68
N LEU A 23 33.26 -0.24 7.62
CA LEU A 23 31.95 -0.87 7.44
C LEU A 23 30.89 0.22 7.38
N ILE A 24 30.42 0.53 6.18
CA ILE A 24 29.24 1.40 5.98
C ILE A 24 28.03 0.56 6.39
N SER A 25 27.52 0.78 7.60
CA SER A 25 26.23 0.24 8.03
C SER A 25 25.14 1.01 7.26
N VAL A 26 24.60 0.40 6.20
CA VAL A 26 23.36 0.87 5.59
C VAL A 26 22.25 0.52 6.58
N ALA A 27 21.79 1.52 7.34
CA ALA A 27 20.56 1.38 8.12
C ALA A 27 19.42 1.19 7.10
N ALA A 28 18.79 0.02 7.11
CA ALA A 28 17.54 -0.18 6.38
C ALA A 28 16.53 0.83 6.95
N ALA A 29 15.99 1.70 6.10
CA ALA A 29 14.86 2.54 6.48
C ALA A 29 13.74 1.56 6.91
N GLY A 30 13.23 1.72 8.12
CA GLY A 30 12.09 0.93 8.59
C GLY A 30 10.86 1.20 7.71
N PRO A 31 9.84 0.32 7.75
CA PRO A 31 8.64 0.48 6.94
C PRO A 31 8.01 1.86 7.19
N GLY A 32 7.88 2.65 6.11
CA GLY A 32 7.24 3.96 6.16
C GLY A 32 5.72 3.81 6.16
N LEU A 33 5.02 4.49 7.08
CA LEU A 33 3.57 4.60 7.03
C LEU A 33 3.18 5.85 6.23
N THR A 34 2.45 5.65 5.13
CA THR A 34 1.90 6.73 4.33
C THR A 34 0.38 6.72 4.42
N ARG A 35 -0.23 7.89 4.58
CA ARG A 35 -1.68 8.06 4.49
C ARG A 35 -2.03 8.63 3.12
N LEU A 36 -2.98 7.98 2.45
CA LEU A 36 -3.60 8.47 1.22
C LEU A 36 -5.09 8.59 1.47
N HIS A 37 -5.70 9.71 1.09
CA HIS A 37 -7.13 9.94 1.20
C HIS A 37 -7.66 10.34 -0.18
N VAL A 38 -8.63 9.58 -0.68
CA VAL A 38 -9.31 9.83 -1.94
C VAL A 38 -10.82 9.59 -1.76
N VAL A 39 -11.61 10.06 -2.71
CA VAL A 39 -13.07 9.97 -2.70
C VAL A 39 -13.53 9.23 -3.93
N GLU A 40 -14.30 8.17 -3.72
CA GLU A 40 -15.03 7.50 -4.78
C GLU A 40 -16.38 8.16 -4.99
N ARG A 41 -16.79 8.30 -6.26
CA ARG A 41 -18.19 8.59 -6.64
C ARG A 41 -18.79 7.34 -7.27
N ALA A 42 -19.64 6.64 -6.53
CA ALA A 42 -20.28 5.38 -6.92
C ALA A 42 -21.39 5.61 -7.94
N THR A 43 -21.01 5.79 -9.20
CA THR A 43 -21.91 6.13 -10.30
C THR A 43 -22.24 4.97 -11.22
N THR A 44 -21.48 3.87 -11.13
CA THR A 44 -21.62 2.71 -12.02
C THR A 44 -22.03 1.42 -11.29
N ASP A 45 -22.23 1.49 -9.99
CA ASP A 45 -22.56 0.34 -9.15
C ASP A 45 -23.78 -0.40 -9.68
N THR A 46 -23.60 -1.70 -9.92
CA THR A 46 -24.63 -2.56 -10.49
C THR A 46 -24.74 -3.85 -9.68
N VAL A 47 -25.92 -4.09 -9.13
CA VAL A 47 -26.23 -5.35 -8.46
C VAL A 47 -26.81 -6.34 -9.48
N ILE A 48 -26.24 -7.55 -9.50
CA ILE A 48 -26.72 -8.69 -10.26
C ILE A 48 -27.43 -9.62 -9.27
N ASP A 49 -28.74 -9.64 -9.35
CA ASP A 49 -29.64 -10.50 -8.55
C ASP A 49 -29.58 -11.92 -9.14
N LEU A 50 -29.05 -12.88 -8.38
CA LEU A 50 -28.74 -14.23 -8.88
C LEU A 50 -29.75 -15.30 -8.44
N GLU A 51 -30.40 -15.13 -7.30
CA GLU A 51 -31.22 -16.18 -6.69
C GLU A 51 -32.69 -15.76 -6.52
N ALA A 52 -33.07 -15.35 -5.33
CA ALA A 52 -34.42 -14.87 -5.06
C ALA A 52 -34.53 -13.38 -5.42
N ASN A 53 -35.67 -12.97 -5.97
CA ASN A 53 -35.89 -11.54 -6.30
C ASN A 53 -35.64 -10.64 -5.11
N GLY A 54 -34.77 -9.65 -5.29
CA GLY A 54 -34.33 -8.69 -4.27
C GLY A 54 -33.05 -9.11 -3.57
N ASP A 55 -32.62 -8.36 -2.56
CA ASP A 55 -31.34 -8.55 -1.88
C ASP A 55 -31.26 -9.95 -1.24
N SER A 56 -30.32 -10.77 -1.71
CA SER A 56 -30.12 -12.14 -1.26
C SER A 56 -28.63 -12.50 -1.16
N SER A 57 -28.32 -13.47 -0.29
CA SER A 57 -26.93 -13.97 -0.17
C SER A 57 -26.48 -14.61 -1.48
N GLY A 58 -25.32 -14.22 -1.98
CA GLY A 58 -24.78 -14.66 -3.27
C GLY A 58 -24.92 -13.64 -4.39
N ASP A 59 -25.74 -12.61 -4.25
CA ASP A 59 -25.83 -11.53 -5.22
C ASP A 59 -24.48 -10.85 -5.42
N LEU A 60 -24.25 -10.38 -6.63
CA LEU A 60 -23.00 -9.70 -7.00
C LEU A 60 -23.24 -8.20 -7.14
N LEU A 61 -22.29 -7.42 -6.64
CA LEU A 61 -22.13 -6.02 -6.96
C LEU A 61 -20.87 -5.85 -7.82
N THR A 62 -20.98 -5.14 -8.92
CA THR A 62 -19.82 -4.77 -9.76
C THR A 62 -19.78 -3.28 -10.00
N PHE A 63 -18.59 -2.71 -10.11
CA PHE A 63 -18.41 -1.28 -10.30
C PHE A 63 -17.10 -0.92 -11.03
N HIS A 64 -17.09 0.27 -11.63
CA HIS A 64 -15.92 0.95 -12.16
C HIS A 64 -16.14 2.45 -12.05
N ASN A 65 -15.64 3.07 -10.98
CA ASN A 65 -15.94 4.44 -10.61
C ASN A 65 -14.75 5.39 -10.75
N GLU A 66 -15.01 6.68 -10.84
CA GLU A 66 -13.98 7.71 -10.77
C GLU A 66 -13.56 7.94 -9.31
N ILE A 67 -12.25 8.12 -9.12
CA ILE A 67 -11.63 8.48 -7.86
C ILE A 67 -11.18 9.94 -7.92
N TYR A 68 -11.59 10.71 -6.93
CA TYR A 68 -11.29 12.12 -6.75
C TYR A 68 -10.25 12.32 -5.64
N ASP A 69 -9.62 13.49 -5.64
CA ASP A 69 -8.74 13.92 -4.55
C ASP A 69 -9.51 14.06 -3.21
N GLU A 70 -8.79 14.25 -2.10
CA GLU A 70 -9.39 14.37 -0.77
C GLU A 70 -10.38 15.55 -0.62
N THR A 71 -10.28 16.55 -1.53
CA THR A 71 -11.19 17.71 -1.57
C THR A 71 -12.41 17.47 -2.46
N ASP A 72 -12.47 16.31 -3.12
CA ASP A 72 -13.54 15.91 -4.04
C ASP A 72 -13.71 16.88 -5.23
N GLN A 73 -12.60 17.46 -5.71
CA GLN A 73 -12.61 18.45 -6.78
C GLN A 73 -12.02 17.94 -8.10
N SER A 74 -11.02 17.09 -8.04
CA SER A 74 -10.26 16.66 -9.21
C SER A 74 -10.20 15.15 -9.32
N VAL A 75 -10.49 14.60 -10.49
CA VAL A 75 -10.29 13.17 -10.78
C VAL A 75 -8.79 12.87 -10.72
N VAL A 76 -8.41 11.91 -9.88
CA VAL A 76 -7.02 11.46 -9.68
C VAL A 76 -6.80 10.01 -10.07
N GLY A 77 -7.88 9.27 -10.39
CA GLY A 77 -7.81 7.88 -10.76
C GLY A 77 -9.17 7.25 -10.99
N SER A 78 -9.20 5.94 -10.90
CA SER A 78 -10.43 5.14 -10.96
C SER A 78 -10.29 3.93 -10.06
N ASP A 79 -11.40 3.30 -9.73
CA ASP A 79 -11.39 1.97 -9.17
C ASP A 79 -12.27 1.02 -9.97
N GLN A 80 -12.09 -0.26 -9.73
CA GLN A 80 -12.96 -1.31 -10.26
C GLN A 80 -12.91 -2.54 -9.38
N GLY A 81 -14.04 -3.19 -9.23
CA GLY A 81 -14.12 -4.37 -8.39
C GLY A 81 -15.46 -5.07 -8.38
N ASP A 82 -15.52 -6.02 -7.49
CA ASP A 82 -16.70 -6.82 -7.26
C ASP A 82 -16.89 -7.12 -5.77
N CYS A 83 -18.14 -7.35 -5.41
CA CYS A 83 -18.55 -7.81 -4.08
C CYS A 83 -19.56 -8.95 -4.20
N VAL A 84 -19.57 -9.82 -3.19
CA VAL A 84 -20.59 -10.85 -3.02
C VAL A 84 -21.38 -10.52 -1.76
N ARG A 85 -22.71 -10.54 -1.84
CA ARG A 85 -23.56 -10.40 -0.66
C ARG A 85 -23.39 -11.61 0.26
N ILE A 86 -22.91 -11.39 1.47
CA ILE A 86 -22.72 -12.46 2.46
C ILE A 86 -23.95 -12.58 3.36
N GLU A 87 -24.38 -11.47 3.94
CA GLU A 87 -25.55 -11.44 4.82
C GLU A 87 -26.38 -10.19 4.53
N VAL A 88 -27.66 -10.43 4.19
CA VAL A 88 -28.63 -9.40 3.82
C VAL A 88 -28.78 -8.38 4.94
N GLY A 89 -28.64 -7.09 4.61
CA GLY A 89 -28.73 -5.99 5.55
C GLY A 89 -27.54 -5.87 6.53
N VAL A 90 -26.46 -6.63 6.30
CA VAL A 90 -25.28 -6.64 7.17
C VAL A 90 -24.00 -6.37 6.39
N SER A 91 -23.66 -7.21 5.40
CA SER A 91 -22.35 -7.11 4.74
C SER A 91 -22.26 -7.74 3.36
N TRP A 92 -21.33 -7.22 2.60
CA TRP A 92 -20.74 -7.80 1.39
C TRP A 92 -19.29 -8.17 1.65
N GLU A 93 -18.77 -9.17 0.98
CA GLU A 93 -17.33 -9.41 0.85
C GLU A 93 -16.86 -8.82 -0.46
N CYS A 94 -15.92 -7.87 -0.41
CA CYS A 94 -15.50 -7.08 -1.55
C CYS A 94 -14.02 -7.21 -1.82
N ARG A 95 -13.65 -7.03 -3.09
CA ARG A 95 -12.28 -6.77 -3.54
C ARG A 95 -12.30 -5.78 -4.68
N TRP A 96 -11.34 -4.85 -4.69
CA TRP A 96 -11.16 -3.92 -5.79
C TRP A 96 -9.76 -3.38 -5.91
N VAL A 97 -9.51 -2.75 -7.05
CA VAL A 97 -8.25 -2.09 -7.39
C VAL A 97 -8.50 -0.60 -7.56
N THR A 98 -7.87 0.22 -6.74
CA THR A 98 -7.80 1.68 -6.93
C THR A 98 -6.56 2.00 -7.75
N THR A 99 -6.75 2.55 -8.95
CA THR A 99 -5.69 2.91 -9.89
C THR A 99 -5.46 4.41 -9.86
N LEU A 100 -4.21 4.81 -9.61
CA LEU A 100 -3.73 6.19 -9.55
C LEU A 100 -2.65 6.41 -10.61
N SER A 101 -2.19 7.65 -10.77
CA SER A 101 -1.19 8.01 -11.81
C SER A 101 0.15 7.27 -11.68
N ASP A 102 0.54 6.86 -10.48
CA ASP A 102 1.84 6.26 -10.14
C ASP A 102 1.78 4.75 -9.82
N GLY A 103 0.58 4.17 -9.82
CA GLY A 103 0.38 2.74 -9.57
C GLY A 103 -1.02 2.42 -9.09
N SER A 104 -1.21 1.21 -8.59
CA SER A 104 -2.50 0.76 -8.07
C SER A 104 -2.38 0.12 -6.69
N ILE A 105 -3.46 0.17 -5.91
CA ILE A 105 -3.60 -0.48 -4.62
C ILE A 105 -4.79 -1.45 -4.70
N THR A 106 -4.58 -2.70 -4.27
CA THR A 106 -5.64 -3.70 -4.17
C THR A 106 -6.07 -3.84 -2.72
N VAL A 107 -7.39 -3.86 -2.49
CA VAL A 107 -7.98 -4.09 -1.18
C VAL A 107 -8.99 -5.24 -1.20
N GLU A 108 -9.16 -5.88 -0.05
CA GLU A 108 -10.08 -7.00 0.13
C GLU A 108 -10.63 -7.00 1.58
N GLY A 109 -11.92 -7.32 1.73
CA GLY A 109 -12.55 -7.45 3.03
C GLY A 109 -14.02 -7.02 3.04
N PRO A 110 -14.62 -6.96 4.23
CA PRO A 110 -16.04 -6.68 4.37
C PRO A 110 -16.37 -5.22 4.04
N PHE A 111 -17.44 -5.05 3.25
CA PHE A 111 -18.17 -3.79 3.11
C PHE A 111 -19.46 -3.93 3.93
N LEU A 112 -19.62 -3.11 4.96
CA LEU A 112 -20.74 -3.16 5.89
C LEU A 112 -21.88 -2.24 5.39
N ASP A 113 -23.10 -2.73 5.46
CA ASP A 113 -24.29 -1.94 5.12
C ASP A 113 -24.49 -0.77 6.08
N ALA A 114 -23.96 -0.86 7.29
CA ALA A 114 -24.05 0.20 8.29
C ALA A 114 -22.67 0.49 8.92
N GLY A 115 -22.32 1.79 8.94
CA GLY A 115 -21.06 2.26 9.53
C GLY A 115 -19.84 2.08 8.64
N PRO A 116 -18.67 2.46 9.13
CA PRO A 116 -17.42 2.36 8.39
C PRO A 116 -16.95 0.92 8.24
N SER A 117 -16.36 0.61 7.08
CA SER A 117 -15.69 -0.65 6.80
C SER A 117 -14.18 -0.53 6.91
N VAL A 118 -13.49 -1.64 7.17
CA VAL A 118 -12.03 -1.71 7.12
C VAL A 118 -11.62 -2.92 6.31
N LEU A 119 -10.90 -2.66 5.21
CA LEU A 119 -10.39 -3.68 4.30
C LEU A 119 -8.87 -3.77 4.41
N ALA A 120 -8.32 -4.95 4.18
CA ALA A 120 -6.89 -5.16 4.09
C ALA A 120 -6.35 -4.65 2.75
N ILE A 121 -5.17 -4.01 2.75
CA ILE A 121 -4.39 -3.80 1.53
C ILE A 121 -3.67 -5.12 1.25
N THR A 122 -4.02 -5.78 0.14
CA THR A 122 -3.50 -7.10 -0.22
C THR A 122 -2.39 -7.03 -1.26
N GLY A 123 -2.11 -5.86 -1.83
CA GLY A 123 -1.03 -5.63 -2.76
C GLY A 123 -1.16 -4.34 -3.54
N GLY A 124 -0.30 -4.17 -4.54
CA GLY A 124 -0.31 -3.02 -5.42
C GLY A 124 0.70 -3.13 -6.55
N THR A 125 0.75 -2.12 -7.41
CA THR A 125 1.67 -2.01 -8.54
C THR A 125 2.35 -0.63 -8.56
N GLY A 126 3.37 -0.46 -9.41
CA GLY A 126 4.05 0.82 -9.56
C GLY A 126 4.69 1.29 -8.26
N ALA A 127 4.37 2.50 -7.83
CA ALA A 127 4.83 3.08 -6.56
C ALA A 127 4.30 2.33 -5.33
N TYR A 128 3.22 1.56 -5.48
CA TYR A 128 2.58 0.76 -4.42
C TYR A 128 2.94 -0.73 -4.49
N ARG A 129 4.00 -1.11 -5.20
CA ARG A 129 4.48 -2.49 -5.21
C ARG A 129 4.93 -2.89 -3.80
N ASP A 130 4.61 -4.12 -3.40
CA ASP A 130 5.00 -4.72 -2.13
C ASP A 130 4.44 -3.97 -0.89
N VAL A 131 3.29 -3.30 -1.04
CA VAL A 131 2.61 -2.60 0.06
C VAL A 131 1.69 -3.53 0.83
N GLY A 132 1.48 -3.19 2.10
CA GLY A 132 0.46 -3.76 2.98
C GLY A 132 -0.26 -2.66 3.75
N GLY A 133 -1.08 -3.04 4.70
CA GLY A 133 -1.79 -2.10 5.55
C GLY A 133 -3.30 -2.26 5.52
N SER A 134 -4.03 -1.16 5.62
CA SER A 134 -5.49 -1.15 5.61
C SER A 134 -6.05 0.08 4.94
N MET A 135 -7.27 -0.06 4.44
CA MET A 135 -8.11 1.04 3.98
C MET A 135 -9.37 1.11 4.84
N ARG A 136 -9.70 2.30 5.33
CA ARG A 136 -10.98 2.58 5.96
C ARG A 136 -11.89 3.24 4.94
N LEU A 137 -13.08 2.67 4.74
CA LEU A 137 -14.13 3.18 3.89
C LEU A 137 -15.20 3.83 4.79
N VAL A 138 -15.64 5.04 4.42
CA VAL A 138 -16.68 5.78 5.13
C VAL A 138 -17.65 6.34 4.10
N ALA A 139 -18.91 5.92 4.16
CA ALA A 139 -19.95 6.53 3.34
C ALA A 139 -20.15 8.01 3.71
N ARG A 140 -20.25 8.86 2.71
CA ARG A 140 -20.65 10.26 2.86
C ARG A 140 -22.16 10.39 2.87
N GLU A 141 -22.65 11.58 3.18
CA GLU A 141 -24.07 11.89 3.18
C GLU A 141 -24.67 11.59 1.80
N GLY A 142 -25.76 10.80 1.79
CA GLY A 142 -26.42 10.37 0.55
C GLY A 142 -26.02 9.00 0.04
N GLY A 143 -24.89 8.39 0.51
CA GLY A 143 -24.53 7.00 0.20
C GLY A 143 -24.10 6.73 -1.24
N THR A 144 -23.74 7.79 -1.99
CA THR A 144 -23.23 7.70 -3.38
C THR A 144 -21.77 8.13 -3.50
N GLU A 145 -21.16 8.53 -2.40
CA GLU A 145 -19.77 8.91 -2.29
C GLU A 145 -19.15 8.26 -1.07
N TYR A 146 -17.90 7.87 -1.19
CA TYR A 146 -17.17 7.17 -0.14
C TYR A 146 -15.76 7.73 0.03
N ASP A 147 -15.40 8.03 1.27
CA ASP A 147 -14.01 8.31 1.63
C ASP A 147 -13.22 7.00 1.69
N PHE A 148 -12.16 6.87 0.90
CA PHE A 148 -11.17 5.82 0.99
C PHE A 148 -9.93 6.36 1.70
N ILE A 149 -9.69 5.93 2.93
CA ILE A 149 -8.60 6.39 3.77
C ILE A 149 -7.60 5.25 3.95
N PHE A 150 -6.58 5.23 3.10
CA PHE A 150 -5.54 4.24 3.12
C PHE A 150 -4.49 4.55 4.19
N ARG A 151 -4.04 3.52 4.89
CA ARG A 151 -2.85 3.48 5.72
C ARG A 151 -1.89 2.47 5.09
N VAL A 152 -1.03 2.98 4.23
CA VAL A 152 -0.11 2.18 3.41
C VAL A 152 1.19 1.98 4.16
N ILE A 153 1.61 0.73 4.29
CA ILE A 153 2.91 0.33 4.83
C ILE A 153 3.79 -0.03 3.63
N MET A 154 4.84 0.74 3.41
CA MET A 154 5.85 0.48 2.38
C MET A 154 6.93 -0.44 2.95
N HIS A 155 7.26 -1.52 2.24
CA HIS A 155 8.28 -2.51 2.65
C HIS A 155 9.58 -2.36 1.87
#